data_f564ef9f7e919b36c488a359bfdc9b60
#
_entry.id   f564ef9f7e919b36c488a359bfdc9b60
#
_cell.length_a   1.000
_cell.length_b   1.000
_cell.length_c   1.000
_cell.angle_alpha   90.00
_cell.angle_beta   90.00
_cell.angle_gamma   90.00
#
_symmetry.space_group_name_H-M   'P 1'
#
loop_
_entity.id
_entity.type
_entity.pdbx_description
1 polymer ?
#
loop_
_entity_poly.entity_id
_entity_poly.type
_entity_poly.pdbx_seq_one_letter_code
_entity_poly.pdbx_strand_id
1 'polypeptide(L)'
;MKKLLIVYDSWSCGNTERIAKILQCTAGGDLWKLDTAEPYRGSYSEVVDQGQREVERGLEPELKPLGVDPAEYDCIAVGTPTWWYNTMAPAVKTFLHQQQFSGKTVIPFMTNGGWPGHVIADMKAACSGAKFACGMQVRFDSNGGDHLETPETEIEQWARSVAELLREGETK
;
A
#
# COMPACT_ATOMS: atom_id res chain seq x y z
N MET A 1 -17.82 -14.90 1.15
CA MET A 1 -16.41 -14.44 0.98
C MET A 1 -16.31 -12.97 1.37
N LYS A 2 -15.31 -12.61 2.15
CA LYS A 2 -15.09 -11.22 2.56
C LYS A 2 -14.77 -10.34 1.35
N LYS A 3 -15.29 -9.10 1.33
CA LYS A 3 -14.99 -8.13 0.27
C LYS A 3 -13.60 -7.52 0.49
N LEU A 4 -12.77 -7.50 -0.55
CA LEU A 4 -11.44 -6.91 -0.55
C LEU A 4 -11.40 -5.63 -1.38
N LEU A 5 -10.88 -4.56 -0.78
CA LEU A 5 -10.43 -3.37 -1.48
C LEU A 5 -8.89 -3.35 -1.46
N ILE A 6 -8.27 -3.09 -2.58
CA ILE A 6 -6.82 -2.91 -2.70
C ILE A 6 -6.59 -1.45 -3.08
N VAL A 7 -6.02 -0.67 -2.16
CA VAL A 7 -5.62 0.71 -2.43
C VAL A 7 -4.10 0.83 -2.42
N TYR A 8 -3.55 1.64 -3.28
CA TYR A 8 -2.10 1.80 -3.35
C TYR A 8 -1.71 3.18 -3.89
N ASP A 9 -0.55 3.64 -3.46
CA ASP A 9 0.19 4.70 -4.11
C ASP A 9 1.36 4.10 -4.91
N SER A 10 1.59 4.59 -6.11
CA SER A 10 2.70 4.17 -6.94
C SER A 10 3.15 5.31 -7.83
N TRP A 11 4.44 5.64 -7.73
CA TRP A 11 5.11 6.64 -8.55
C TRP A 11 6.38 6.02 -9.16
N SER A 12 7.05 6.72 -10.06
CA SER A 12 8.26 6.24 -10.72
C SER A 12 8.01 5.00 -11.61
N CYS A 13 8.58 3.83 -11.28
CA CYS A 13 8.57 2.63 -12.13
C CYS A 13 7.30 1.77 -12.00
N GLY A 14 6.32 2.16 -11.18
CA GLY A 14 5.09 1.38 -11.00
C GLY A 14 5.27 0.11 -10.17
N ASN A 15 6.28 0.04 -9.32
CA ASN A 15 6.59 -1.16 -8.54
C ASN A 15 5.46 -1.56 -7.59
N THR A 16 4.92 -0.60 -6.82
CA THR A 16 3.80 -0.88 -5.91
C THR A 16 2.54 -1.29 -6.67
N GLU A 17 2.28 -0.66 -7.81
CA GLU A 17 1.18 -1.03 -8.70
C GLU A 17 1.31 -2.48 -9.21
N ARG A 18 2.53 -2.90 -9.58
CA ARG A 18 2.80 -4.28 -10.02
C ARG A 18 2.38 -5.29 -8.94
N ILE A 19 2.77 -5.04 -7.68
CA ILE A 19 2.42 -5.93 -6.56
C ILE A 19 0.92 -5.91 -6.28
N ALA A 20 0.28 -4.73 -6.33
CA ALA A 20 -1.17 -4.60 -6.16
C ALA A 20 -1.96 -5.39 -7.23
N LYS A 21 -1.50 -5.37 -8.48
CA LYS A 21 -2.09 -6.14 -9.59
C LYS A 21 -1.90 -7.66 -9.42
N ILE A 22 -0.75 -8.11 -8.94
CA ILE A 22 -0.52 -9.54 -8.62
C ILE A 22 -1.50 -9.97 -7.53
N LEU A 23 -1.68 -9.17 -6.48
CA LEU A 23 -2.64 -9.46 -5.43
C LEU A 23 -4.06 -9.54 -5.99
N GLN A 24 -4.48 -8.57 -6.81
CA GLN A 24 -5.81 -8.57 -7.44
C GLN A 24 -6.04 -9.79 -8.32
N CYS A 25 -5.07 -10.16 -9.15
CA CYS A 25 -5.19 -11.34 -10.01
C CYS A 25 -5.37 -12.64 -9.23
N THR A 26 -4.78 -12.74 -8.04
CA THR A 26 -4.79 -13.96 -7.22
C THR A 26 -5.95 -14.02 -6.24
N ALA A 27 -6.23 -12.91 -5.55
CA ALA A 27 -7.21 -12.84 -4.47
C ALA A 27 -8.55 -12.20 -4.91
N GLY A 28 -8.58 -11.57 -6.08
CA GLY A 28 -9.72 -10.78 -6.53
C GLY A 28 -9.81 -9.43 -5.82
N GLY A 29 -11.01 -8.85 -5.80
CA GLY A 29 -11.28 -7.56 -5.15
C GLY A 29 -11.17 -6.36 -6.09
N ASP A 30 -11.54 -5.21 -5.56
CA ASP A 30 -11.49 -3.95 -6.28
C ASP A 30 -10.12 -3.28 -6.08
N LEU A 31 -9.57 -2.74 -7.16
CA LEU A 31 -8.26 -2.10 -7.17
C LEU A 31 -8.40 -0.61 -7.39
N TRP A 32 -7.80 0.19 -6.50
CA TRP A 32 -7.84 1.63 -6.60
C TRP A 32 -6.48 2.29 -6.34
N LYS A 33 -6.04 3.13 -7.27
CA LYS A 33 -4.85 3.95 -7.10
C LYS A 33 -5.20 5.22 -6.32
N LEU A 34 -4.39 5.55 -5.34
CA LEU A 34 -4.48 6.83 -4.63
C LEU A 34 -3.75 7.89 -5.45
N ASP A 35 -4.49 8.87 -5.95
CA ASP A 35 -3.94 10.02 -6.64
C ASP A 35 -4.08 11.28 -5.78
N THR A 36 -3.01 12.03 -5.64
CA THR A 36 -3.05 13.36 -5.03
C THR A 36 -3.76 14.36 -5.95
N ALA A 37 -4.45 15.34 -5.37
CA ALA A 37 -5.09 16.41 -6.14
C ALA A 37 -4.05 17.14 -7.02
N GLU A 38 -2.85 17.35 -6.48
CA GLU A 38 -1.69 17.85 -7.22
C GLU A 38 -0.68 16.71 -7.43
N PRO A 39 -0.48 16.28 -8.69
CA PRO A 39 0.45 15.19 -9.00
C PRO A 39 1.92 15.61 -8.85
N TYR A 40 2.75 14.64 -8.47
CA TYR A 40 4.21 14.83 -8.49
C TYR A 40 4.71 15.10 -9.90
N ARG A 41 5.60 16.09 -10.03
CA ARG A 41 6.17 16.52 -11.31
C ARG A 41 7.67 16.74 -11.18
N GLY A 42 8.39 16.56 -12.28
CA GLY A 42 9.83 16.75 -12.36
C GLY A 42 10.62 15.44 -12.48
N SER A 43 11.93 15.56 -12.36
CA SER A 43 12.84 14.42 -12.37
C SER A 43 12.72 13.57 -11.10
N TYR A 44 13.28 12.36 -11.14
CA TYR A 44 13.33 11.49 -9.98
C TYR A 44 13.96 12.17 -8.75
N SER A 45 15.10 12.86 -8.94
CA SER A 45 15.78 13.55 -7.84
C SER A 45 14.96 14.69 -7.26
N GLU A 46 14.27 15.47 -8.10
CA GLU A 46 13.38 16.56 -7.63
C GLU A 46 12.24 16.03 -6.78
N VAL A 47 11.65 14.88 -7.15
CA VAL A 47 10.60 14.25 -6.36
C VAL A 47 11.14 13.61 -5.09
N VAL A 48 12.35 13.06 -5.09
CA VAL A 48 13.03 12.58 -3.87
C VAL A 48 13.25 13.74 -2.89
N ASP A 49 13.74 14.89 -3.37
CA ASP A 49 13.92 16.08 -2.54
C ASP A 49 12.59 16.65 -2.01
N GLN A 50 11.55 16.59 -2.84
CA GLN A 50 10.19 16.93 -2.39
C GLN A 50 9.73 15.96 -1.31
N GLY A 51 9.95 14.66 -1.49
CA GLY A 51 9.61 13.61 -0.53
C GLY A 51 10.25 13.84 0.83
N GLN A 52 11.51 14.27 0.86
CA GLN A 52 12.18 14.65 2.11
C GLN A 52 11.41 15.75 2.85
N ARG A 53 11.10 16.84 2.15
CA ARG A 53 10.39 17.98 2.74
C ARG A 53 8.98 17.59 3.22
N GLU A 54 8.32 16.69 2.51
CA GLU A 54 6.99 16.20 2.87
C GLU A 54 7.01 15.34 4.14
N VAL A 55 7.99 14.45 4.25
CA VAL A 55 8.17 13.62 5.46
C VAL A 55 8.51 14.48 6.67
N GLU A 56 9.45 15.42 6.52
CA GLU A 56 9.86 16.33 7.60
C GLU A 56 8.70 17.22 8.12
N ARG A 57 7.77 17.58 7.25
CA ARG A 57 6.60 18.39 7.57
C ARG A 57 5.39 17.57 8.00
N GLY A 58 5.45 16.25 7.90
CA GLY A 58 4.31 15.38 8.16
C GLY A 58 3.13 15.64 7.21
N LEU A 59 3.41 15.95 5.93
CA LEU A 59 2.41 16.34 4.96
C LEU A 59 1.34 15.26 4.77
N GLU A 60 0.09 15.71 4.68
CA GLU A 60 -1.09 14.93 4.30
C GLU A 60 -1.76 15.62 3.11
N PRO A 61 -1.37 15.27 1.87
CA PRO A 61 -1.92 15.92 0.69
C PRO A 61 -3.39 15.59 0.50
N GLU A 62 -4.13 16.50 -0.13
CA GLU A 62 -5.47 16.22 -0.58
C GLU A 62 -5.46 15.14 -1.65
N LEU A 63 -6.39 14.17 -1.53
CA LEU A 63 -6.57 13.09 -2.49
C LEU A 63 -7.70 13.42 -3.47
N LYS A 64 -7.56 12.95 -4.70
CA LYS A 64 -8.71 12.87 -5.60
C LYS A 64 -9.77 11.93 -5.01
N PRO A 65 -11.07 12.18 -5.26
CA PRO A 65 -12.13 11.32 -4.76
C PRO A 65 -11.91 9.86 -5.16
N LEU A 66 -12.09 8.95 -4.21
CA LEU A 66 -12.19 7.51 -4.50
C LEU A 66 -13.53 7.25 -5.18
N GLY A 67 -13.53 6.40 -6.20
CA GLY A 67 -14.76 5.96 -6.85
C GLY A 67 -15.47 4.82 -6.12
N VAL A 68 -14.99 4.47 -4.92
CA VAL A 68 -15.52 3.40 -4.06
C VAL A 68 -15.61 3.90 -2.61
N ASP A 69 -16.53 3.34 -1.85
CA ASP A 69 -16.63 3.59 -0.41
C ASP A 69 -15.89 2.50 0.37
N PRO A 70 -14.75 2.81 1.03
CA PRO A 70 -14.01 1.82 1.82
C PRO A 70 -14.84 1.20 2.96
N ALA A 71 -15.92 1.84 3.39
CA ALA A 71 -16.80 1.30 4.43
C ALA A 71 -17.48 -0.01 4.01
N GLU A 72 -17.69 -0.22 2.70
CA GLU A 72 -18.36 -1.42 2.15
C GLU A 72 -17.47 -2.69 2.13
N TYR A 73 -16.21 -2.58 2.53
CA TYR A 73 -15.24 -3.69 2.46
C TYR A 73 -14.89 -4.23 3.84
N ASP A 74 -14.73 -5.53 3.92
CA ASP A 74 -14.31 -6.24 5.15
C ASP A 74 -12.80 -6.20 5.34
N CYS A 75 -12.06 -6.29 4.23
CA CYS A 75 -10.61 -6.30 4.16
C CYS A 75 -10.12 -5.17 3.26
N ILE A 76 -9.07 -4.47 3.70
CA ILE A 76 -8.44 -3.40 2.93
C ILE A 76 -6.95 -3.69 2.85
N ALA A 77 -6.47 -4.03 1.67
CA ALA A 77 -5.04 -4.09 1.38
C ALA A 77 -4.54 -2.69 1.04
N VAL A 78 -3.47 -2.26 1.69
CA VAL A 78 -2.91 -0.93 1.51
C VAL A 78 -1.45 -1.04 1.11
N GLY A 79 -1.14 -0.56 -0.09
CA GLY A 79 0.18 -0.60 -0.70
C GLY A 79 0.86 0.76 -0.80
N THR A 80 2.13 0.81 -0.45
CA THR A 80 2.94 2.03 -0.51
C THR A 80 4.38 1.73 -0.88
N PRO A 81 5.07 2.60 -1.64
CA PRO A 81 6.51 2.60 -1.66
C PRO A 81 7.05 3.18 -0.35
N THR A 82 8.30 2.86 -0.01
CA THR A 82 9.02 3.64 0.99
C THR A 82 9.22 5.07 0.46
N TRP A 83 8.79 6.05 1.23
CA TRP A 83 8.97 7.46 0.90
C TRP A 83 10.18 8.03 1.64
N TRP A 84 11.09 8.57 0.89
CA TRP A 84 12.35 9.10 1.38
C TRP A 84 13.03 8.18 2.42
N TYR A 85 13.19 6.89 2.08
CA TYR A 85 13.88 5.85 2.85
C TYR A 85 13.32 5.61 4.26
N ASN A 86 12.17 6.13 4.60
CA ASN A 86 11.73 6.22 5.99
C ASN A 86 10.33 5.66 6.25
N THR A 87 9.30 6.23 5.64
CA THR A 87 7.91 5.97 5.97
C THR A 87 7.04 5.74 4.72
N MET A 88 5.73 5.63 4.90
CA MET A 88 4.77 5.49 3.81
C MET A 88 4.66 6.77 2.98
N ALA A 89 4.20 6.63 1.74
CA ALA A 89 3.88 7.76 0.88
C ALA A 89 2.81 8.66 1.51
N PRO A 90 2.91 9.99 1.36
CA PRO A 90 1.97 10.95 1.95
C PRO A 90 0.51 10.70 1.57
N ALA A 91 0.24 10.28 0.33
CA ALA A 91 -1.11 9.92 -0.12
C ALA A 91 -1.71 8.75 0.69
N VAL A 92 -0.89 7.76 1.02
CA VAL A 92 -1.31 6.62 1.87
C VAL A 92 -1.60 7.10 3.28
N LYS A 93 -0.76 7.97 3.84
CA LYS A 93 -0.99 8.56 5.17
C LYS A 93 -2.32 9.30 5.23
N THR A 94 -2.61 10.14 4.22
CA THR A 94 -3.89 10.84 4.11
C THR A 94 -5.06 9.85 4.09
N PHE A 95 -4.99 8.82 3.25
CA PHE A 95 -6.02 7.79 3.16
C PHE A 95 -6.26 7.11 4.51
N LEU A 96 -5.19 6.67 5.19
CA LEU A 96 -5.29 5.97 6.47
C LEU A 96 -5.92 6.84 7.56
N HIS A 97 -5.63 8.14 7.59
CA HIS A 97 -6.19 9.06 8.57
C HIS A 97 -7.65 9.45 8.28
N GLN A 98 -8.08 9.36 7.02
CA GLN A 98 -9.46 9.69 6.62
C GLN A 98 -10.44 8.53 6.78
N GLN A 99 -9.98 7.29 6.94
CA GLN A 99 -10.84 6.11 6.96
C GLN A 99 -11.04 5.57 8.38
N GLN A 100 -12.15 4.82 8.54
CA GLN A 100 -12.45 4.09 9.76
C GLN A 100 -12.11 2.60 9.57
N PHE A 101 -11.19 2.09 10.38
CA PHE A 101 -10.70 0.72 10.27
C PHE A 101 -11.20 -0.21 11.37
N SER A 102 -11.98 0.28 12.33
CA SER A 102 -12.51 -0.54 13.41
C SER A 102 -13.31 -1.73 12.88
N GLY A 103 -12.93 -2.92 13.31
CA GLY A 103 -13.56 -4.18 12.87
C GLY A 103 -13.11 -4.70 11.51
N LYS A 104 -12.35 -3.93 10.75
CA LYS A 104 -11.80 -4.35 9.44
C LYS A 104 -10.47 -5.07 9.59
N THR A 105 -10.14 -5.88 8.59
CA THR A 105 -8.80 -6.46 8.45
C THR A 105 -7.99 -5.62 7.48
N VAL A 106 -6.84 -5.11 7.91
CA VAL A 106 -5.90 -4.37 7.08
C VAL A 106 -4.73 -5.27 6.69
N ILE A 107 -4.39 -5.28 5.42
CA ILE A 107 -3.29 -6.06 4.83
C ILE A 107 -2.25 -5.06 4.31
N PRO A 108 -1.26 -4.68 5.13
CA PRO A 108 -0.26 -3.71 4.71
C PRO A 108 0.78 -4.38 3.82
N PHE A 109 1.10 -3.76 2.68
CA PHE A 109 2.23 -4.18 1.86
C PHE A 109 3.03 -2.97 1.37
N MET A 110 4.32 -3.17 1.16
CA MET A 110 5.19 -2.08 0.74
C MET A 110 6.26 -2.56 -0.22
N THR A 111 6.74 -1.63 -1.04
CA THR A 111 7.88 -1.82 -1.94
C THR A 111 9.04 -0.90 -1.54
N ASN A 112 10.26 -1.41 -1.65
CA ASN A 112 11.47 -0.66 -1.31
C ASN A 112 12.66 -1.12 -2.14
N GLY A 113 13.72 -0.32 -2.18
CA GLY A 113 15.00 -0.63 -2.81
C GLY A 113 16.09 -1.06 -1.82
N GLY A 114 15.72 -1.63 -0.68
CA GLY A 114 16.64 -2.05 0.39
C GLY A 114 16.54 -1.19 1.66
N TRP A 115 15.69 -0.18 1.67
CA TRP A 115 15.44 0.70 2.81
C TRP A 115 13.96 0.66 3.19
N PRO A 116 13.52 -0.35 3.94
CA PRO A 116 12.10 -0.48 4.32
C PRO A 116 11.65 0.58 5.34
N GLY A 117 12.57 1.25 6.02
CA GLY A 117 12.24 2.19 7.07
C GLY A 117 11.31 1.55 8.13
N HIS A 118 10.38 2.32 8.65
CA HIS A 118 9.34 1.86 9.58
C HIS A 118 7.93 1.90 8.95
N VAL A 119 7.85 1.73 7.63
CA VAL A 119 6.61 1.83 6.85
C VAL A 119 5.46 0.99 7.41
N ILE A 120 5.68 -0.31 7.61
CA ILE A 120 4.63 -1.21 8.11
C ILE A 120 4.20 -0.85 9.53
N ALA A 121 5.14 -0.46 10.39
CA ALA A 121 4.84 -0.03 11.75
C ALA A 121 3.98 1.25 11.76
N ASP A 122 4.32 2.22 10.92
CA ASP A 122 3.58 3.47 10.78
C ASP A 122 2.18 3.25 10.23
N MET A 123 2.04 2.38 9.23
CA MET A 123 0.73 2.00 8.70
C MET A 123 -0.16 1.38 9.76
N LYS A 124 0.39 0.48 10.58
CA LYS A 124 -0.34 -0.13 11.70
C LYS A 124 -0.76 0.89 12.74
N ALA A 125 0.13 1.82 13.08
CA ALA A 125 -0.18 2.89 14.04
C ALA A 125 -1.30 3.82 13.54
N ALA A 126 -1.40 4.04 12.23
CA ALA A 126 -2.43 4.88 11.62
C ALA A 126 -3.82 4.21 11.54
N CYS A 127 -3.92 2.89 11.71
CA CYS A 127 -5.17 2.13 11.56
C CYS A 127 -5.72 1.69 12.90
N SER A 128 -6.17 2.61 13.74
CA SER A 128 -6.71 2.30 15.07
C SER A 128 -7.91 1.36 15.00
N GLY A 129 -7.92 0.30 15.82
CA GLY A 129 -9.00 -0.68 15.91
C GLY A 129 -9.05 -1.71 14.78
N ALA A 130 -8.12 -1.67 13.84
CA ALA A 130 -7.99 -2.69 12.79
C ALA A 130 -7.36 -3.98 13.31
N LYS A 131 -7.71 -5.09 12.64
CA LYS A 131 -6.92 -6.33 12.68
C LYS A 131 -5.91 -6.29 11.54
N PHE A 132 -4.71 -6.80 11.78
CA PHE A 132 -3.65 -6.86 10.76
C PHE A 132 -3.36 -8.31 10.40
N ALA A 133 -3.27 -8.59 9.12
CA ALA A 133 -2.94 -9.91 8.60
C ALA A 133 -2.11 -9.79 7.31
N CYS A 134 -1.37 -10.84 6.99
CA CYS A 134 -0.68 -11.02 5.71
C CYS A 134 0.16 -9.80 5.29
N GLY A 135 0.88 -9.15 6.21
CA GLY A 135 1.79 -8.05 5.85
C GLY A 135 2.91 -8.53 4.91
N MET A 136 3.31 -7.68 3.95
CA MET A 136 4.34 -8.01 2.96
C MET A 136 5.29 -6.85 2.70
N GLN A 137 6.59 -7.14 2.69
CA GLN A 137 7.63 -6.24 2.22
C GLN A 137 8.25 -6.82 0.95
N VAL A 138 8.24 -6.03 -0.12
CA VAL A 138 8.79 -6.45 -1.42
C VAL A 138 9.99 -5.58 -1.76
N ARG A 139 11.11 -6.21 -2.06
CA ARG A 139 12.35 -5.54 -2.42
C ARG A 139 12.55 -5.55 -3.92
N PHE A 140 12.84 -4.36 -4.45
CA PHE A 140 13.34 -4.11 -5.80
C PHE A 140 14.79 -3.65 -5.74
N ASP A 141 15.40 -3.40 -6.90
CA ASP A 141 16.80 -2.98 -6.95
C ASP A 141 17.06 -1.64 -6.24
N SER A 142 18.26 -1.48 -5.73
CA SER A 142 18.68 -0.32 -4.94
C SER A 142 18.89 0.96 -5.76
N ASN A 143 18.82 0.89 -7.09
CA ASN A 143 19.01 2.05 -7.97
C ASN A 143 17.69 2.77 -8.29
N GLY A 144 16.60 2.38 -7.63
CA GLY A 144 15.27 2.96 -7.89
C GLY A 144 14.60 2.43 -9.16
N GLY A 145 15.09 1.32 -9.72
CA GLY A 145 14.54 0.66 -10.89
C GLY A 145 13.41 -0.33 -10.57
N ASP A 146 13.08 -1.14 -11.57
CA ASP A 146 11.96 -2.09 -11.54
C ASP A 146 12.38 -3.56 -11.47
N HIS A 147 13.67 -3.81 -11.27
CA HIS A 147 14.16 -5.18 -11.10
C HIS A 147 13.74 -5.73 -9.73
N LEU A 148 12.93 -6.77 -9.76
CA LEU A 148 12.43 -7.43 -8.56
C LEU A 148 13.50 -8.33 -7.94
N GLU A 149 13.84 -8.09 -6.67
CA GLU A 149 14.78 -8.91 -5.90
C GLU A 149 14.07 -9.93 -5.02
N THR A 150 12.91 -9.60 -4.46
CA THR A 150 12.07 -10.57 -3.73
C THR A 150 11.63 -11.69 -4.70
N PRO A 151 11.80 -12.98 -4.35
CA PRO A 151 11.36 -14.06 -5.21
C PRO A 151 9.87 -13.97 -5.57
N GLU A 152 9.52 -14.13 -6.84
CA GLU A 152 8.12 -14.07 -7.29
C GLU A 152 7.26 -15.12 -6.58
N THR A 153 7.83 -16.28 -6.26
CA THR A 153 7.15 -17.33 -5.50
C THR A 153 6.70 -16.90 -4.11
N GLU A 154 7.45 -16.04 -3.44
CA GLU A 154 7.07 -15.49 -2.12
C GLU A 154 5.87 -14.53 -2.27
N ILE A 155 5.87 -13.71 -3.32
CA ILE A 155 4.77 -12.77 -3.60
C ILE A 155 3.50 -13.54 -3.96
N GLU A 156 3.61 -14.57 -4.79
CA GLU A 156 2.48 -15.44 -5.12
C GLU A 156 1.93 -16.18 -3.90
N GLN A 157 2.80 -16.69 -3.03
CA GLN A 157 2.40 -17.35 -1.81
C GLN A 157 1.69 -16.38 -0.86
N TRP A 158 2.21 -15.17 -0.73
CA TRP A 158 1.54 -14.11 0.02
C TRP A 158 0.14 -13.81 -0.53
N ALA A 159 0.01 -13.62 -1.84
CA ALA A 159 -1.27 -13.33 -2.47
C ALA A 159 -2.28 -14.47 -2.28
N ARG A 160 -1.83 -15.74 -2.31
CA ARG A 160 -2.66 -16.92 -1.99
C ARG A 160 -3.10 -16.91 -0.53
N SER A 161 -2.22 -16.56 0.42
CA SER A 161 -2.58 -16.45 1.85
C SER A 161 -3.66 -15.38 2.07
N VAL A 162 -3.60 -14.27 1.31
CA VAL A 162 -4.68 -13.28 1.33
C VAL A 162 -5.98 -13.87 0.78
N ALA A 163 -5.94 -14.60 -0.33
CA ALA A 163 -7.12 -15.25 -0.89
C ALA A 163 -7.75 -16.26 0.08
N GLU A 164 -6.95 -16.99 0.85
CA GLU A 164 -7.41 -17.90 1.90
C GLU A 164 -8.09 -17.16 3.05
N LEU A 165 -7.47 -16.05 3.52
CA LEU A 165 -8.03 -15.18 4.56
C LEU A 165 -9.44 -14.65 4.19
N LEU A 166 -9.67 -14.35 2.91
CA LEU A 166 -10.98 -13.89 2.43
C LEU A 166 -12.05 -14.97 2.48
N ARG A 167 -11.67 -16.25 2.40
CA ARG A 167 -12.59 -17.40 2.47
C ARG A 167 -12.87 -17.83 3.92
N GLU A 168 -12.02 -17.44 4.87
CA GLU A 168 -12.24 -17.73 6.29
C GLU A 168 -13.53 -17.06 6.77
N GLY A 169 -14.50 -17.88 7.23
CA GLY A 169 -15.82 -17.44 7.67
C GLY A 169 -16.98 -18.01 6.85
N GLU A 170 -16.70 -18.71 5.74
CA GLU A 170 -17.75 -19.45 4.99
C GLU A 170 -18.00 -20.86 5.54
N THR A 171 -17.15 -21.33 6.47
CA THR A 171 -17.30 -22.65 7.10
C THR A 171 -18.03 -22.52 8.44
N LYS A 172 -19.36 -22.33 8.39
CA LYS A 172 -20.28 -22.67 9.48
C LYS A 172 -21.62 -23.07 8.91
#